data_fb1a846738ff03e860979873e7eabec2
#
_entry.id   fb1a846738ff03e860979873e7eabec2
#
_cell.length_a   1.000
_cell.length_b   1.000
_cell.length_c   1.000
_cell.angle_alpha   90.00
_cell.angle_beta   90.00
_cell.angle_gamma   90.00
#
_symmetry.space_group_name_H-M   'P 1'
#
loop_
_entity.id
_entity.type
_entity.pdbx_description
1 polymer ?
#
loop_
_entity_poly.entity_id
_entity_poly.type
_entity_poly.pdbx_seq_one_letter_code
_entity_poly.pdbx_strand_id
1 'polypeptide(L)'
;MKVEKISKRWRSFHAIWLSMVMLCFVQCKESSDGGDEKPVAYDPGKPVSVTGFLPKGGGAGSNLVVYGDNFGNDVSRIKVMIGGKIAKTVSVKGNALYCIVPSEAFDGDVNVYILDEAGEEELAGGEAPEVFAYERKWVVSDLVGKYYEVGTQFEEKEGPFDDCGAFKNMIWFTFDPKNPNQFYIAAESSNARVVDLETRYVSYFRTPGIGRKTVILWRPDGDRDLLTAENHASDTRNAFYTFSRSSNFTQSQVINQVARGVNGAAVHPINGELYYSLYRVGVVYRYDLETGTNKVAFSNPFQSTAVFIVIHPSGDYAYITNYERSYILKSEYDHVNKIFRTPYPVAGLANSNGWSDGVGTSARLNRPVQGVFVKNPDYEEQGGDQYDYYFCDKENHAIRKLTPQGRVSTYAGRGNNGTNGYANGDLRLEARFNQPTAIAFDETRNCFYVGEQGNWIIRKISLEGE
;
A
#
# COMPACT_ATOMS: atom_id res chain seq x y z
N MET A 1 -32.56 31.23 -51.79
CA MET A 1 -32.99 32.62 -51.67
C MET A 1 -32.94 33.02 -50.22
N LYS A 2 -32.09 34.02 -49.98
CA LYS A 2 -31.81 34.79 -48.75
C LYS A 2 -31.18 34.12 -47.55
N VAL A 3 -29.87 34.32 -47.52
CA VAL A 3 -29.00 34.53 -46.36
C VAL A 3 -29.29 35.91 -45.75
N GLU A 4 -29.51 36.02 -44.46
CA GLU A 4 -29.26 37.27 -43.72
C GLU A 4 -28.76 36.96 -42.32
N LYS A 5 -27.48 37.28 -42.17
CA LYS A 5 -26.75 38.02 -41.12
C LYS A 5 -27.45 38.17 -39.76
N ILE A 6 -26.86 37.52 -38.73
CA ILE A 6 -26.73 38.13 -37.39
C ILE A 6 -25.29 38.03 -36.96
N SER A 7 -24.52 39.05 -37.28
CA SER A 7 -23.23 39.35 -36.63
C SER A 7 -23.45 40.52 -35.67
N LYS A 8 -22.64 40.57 -34.60
CA LYS A 8 -22.50 41.62 -33.59
C LYS A 8 -23.43 41.56 -32.38
N ARG A 9 -22.94 40.76 -31.39
CA ARG A 9 -23.10 41.13 -29.97
C ARG A 9 -22.26 40.23 -29.04
N TRP A 10 -20.94 40.20 -29.24
CA TRP A 10 -20.00 39.57 -28.29
C TRP A 10 -18.64 40.30 -28.31
N ARG A 11 -18.69 41.59 -28.01
CA ARG A 11 -17.49 42.39 -27.71
C ARG A 11 -17.86 43.43 -26.68
N SER A 12 -18.07 43.07 -25.44
CA SER A 12 -18.17 44.02 -24.30
C SER A 12 -18.16 43.35 -22.93
N PHE A 13 -17.55 42.19 -22.73
CA PHE A 13 -17.41 41.58 -21.37
C PHE A 13 -15.99 41.19 -20.99
N HIS A 14 -14.97 41.60 -21.74
CA HIS A 14 -13.56 41.29 -21.39
C HIS A 14 -12.74 42.51 -20.97
N ALA A 15 -13.38 43.65 -20.74
CA ALA A 15 -12.66 44.93 -20.37
C ALA A 15 -12.88 45.34 -18.93
N ILE A 16 -13.58 44.61 -18.08
CA ILE A 16 -13.86 45.01 -16.68
C ILE A 16 -13.15 44.13 -15.65
N TRP A 17 -12.45 43.08 -16.05
CA TRP A 17 -11.70 42.20 -15.11
C TRP A 17 -10.18 42.43 -15.08
N LEU A 18 -9.65 43.44 -15.83
CA LEU A 18 -8.22 43.77 -15.83
C LEU A 18 -7.89 45.07 -15.06
N SER A 19 -8.85 45.73 -14.42
CA SER A 19 -8.63 46.96 -13.71
C SER A 19 -8.82 46.87 -12.17
N MET A 20 -8.94 45.71 -11.60
CA MET A 20 -9.12 45.52 -10.14
C MET A 20 -8.06 44.63 -9.46
N VAL A 21 -6.92 44.44 -10.11
CA VAL A 21 -5.74 43.74 -9.51
C VAL A 21 -4.56 44.70 -9.32
N MET A 22 -4.76 45.97 -9.55
CA MET A 22 -3.65 46.94 -9.48
C MET A 22 -3.93 48.08 -8.49
N LEU A 23 -4.34 47.77 -7.27
CA LEU A 23 -4.32 48.76 -6.16
C LEU A 23 -4.41 48.06 -4.80
N CYS A 24 -3.37 47.32 -4.44
CA CYS A 24 -3.00 47.01 -3.06
C CYS A 24 -1.49 46.87 -2.93
N PHE A 25 -0.75 47.79 -3.51
CA PHE A 25 0.55 48.15 -2.94
C PHE A 25 0.29 49.18 -1.85
N VAL A 26 -0.13 48.69 -0.68
CA VAL A 26 0.07 49.44 0.55
C VAL A 26 1.57 49.50 0.73
N GLN A 27 2.11 50.70 0.59
CA GLN A 27 3.44 51.04 1.04
C GLN A 27 3.55 50.64 2.51
N CYS A 28 4.15 49.48 2.78
CA CYS A 28 4.84 49.31 4.04
C CYS A 28 5.96 50.32 4.03
N LYS A 29 5.74 51.40 4.77
CA LYS A 29 6.80 52.25 5.22
C LYS A 29 7.79 51.34 5.93
N GLU A 30 8.97 51.13 5.36
CA GLU A 30 10.12 50.63 6.10
C GLU A 30 10.31 51.54 7.30
N SER A 31 9.80 51.12 8.44
CA SER A 31 10.38 51.55 9.69
C SER A 31 11.75 50.87 9.76
N SER A 32 12.77 51.56 9.37
CA SER A 32 14.15 51.23 9.64
C SER A 32 14.38 51.32 11.16
N ASP A 33 13.91 50.31 11.87
CA ASP A 33 14.30 49.95 13.22
C ASP A 33 14.43 48.43 13.34
N GLY A 34 15.04 47.81 12.35
CA GLY A 34 15.69 46.54 12.45
C GLY A 34 17.10 46.80 12.95
N GLY A 35 17.23 47.01 14.24
CA GLY A 35 18.53 46.87 14.87
C GLY A 35 19.02 45.47 14.50
N ASP A 36 20.15 45.36 13.81
CA ASP A 36 20.95 44.15 13.72
C ASP A 36 21.25 43.74 15.18
N GLU A 37 20.36 42.98 15.80
CA GLU A 37 20.67 42.27 17.04
C GLU A 37 21.85 41.38 16.71
N LYS A 38 23.02 41.77 17.18
CA LYS A 38 24.24 40.99 17.06
C LYS A 38 23.89 39.58 17.59
N PRO A 39 24.24 38.52 16.88
CA PRO A 39 24.02 37.18 17.36
C PRO A 39 24.58 37.02 18.77
N VAL A 40 23.73 36.74 19.74
CA VAL A 40 24.13 36.62 21.14
C VAL A 40 24.73 35.23 21.35
N ALA A 41 26.00 35.19 21.78
CA ALA A 41 26.64 33.93 22.13
C ALA A 41 26.00 33.32 23.38
N TYR A 42 26.10 32.01 23.55
CA TYR A 42 25.70 31.32 24.77
C TYR A 42 26.43 31.87 25.98
N ASP A 43 25.71 32.23 27.04
CA ASP A 43 26.25 32.72 28.31
C ASP A 43 26.17 31.59 29.35
N PRO A 44 27.31 31.00 29.79
CA PRO A 44 27.33 29.93 30.79
C PRO A 44 26.88 30.42 32.19
N GLY A 45 26.77 31.71 32.42
CA GLY A 45 26.24 32.27 33.66
C GLY A 45 24.69 32.34 33.72
N LYS A 46 24.01 32.01 32.64
CA LYS A 46 22.56 32.02 32.56
C LYS A 46 22.00 30.63 32.23
N PRO A 47 20.84 30.26 32.77
CA PRO A 47 20.18 29.02 32.39
C PRO A 47 19.71 29.09 30.93
N VAL A 48 19.71 27.95 30.24
CA VAL A 48 18.96 27.75 29.00
C VAL A 48 17.50 27.58 29.36
N SER A 49 16.61 28.37 28.79
CA SER A 49 15.17 28.25 29.03
C SER A 49 14.43 28.00 27.73
N VAL A 50 13.45 27.10 27.76
CA VAL A 50 12.50 26.84 26.68
C VAL A 50 11.13 27.26 27.15
N THR A 51 10.54 28.27 26.49
CA THR A 51 9.24 28.82 26.87
C THR A 51 8.07 28.22 26.12
N GLY A 52 8.33 27.52 25.02
CA GLY A 52 7.35 26.84 24.21
C GLY A 52 7.79 26.59 22.78
N PHE A 53 6.87 26.14 21.96
CA PHE A 53 7.14 25.89 20.53
C PHE A 53 5.86 26.02 19.70
N LEU A 54 6.01 26.19 18.37
CA LEU A 54 4.94 26.18 17.38
C LEU A 54 5.42 25.50 16.09
N PRO A 55 4.53 24.70 15.40
CA PRO A 55 3.17 24.28 15.84
C PRO A 55 3.23 23.33 17.03
N LYS A 56 2.08 23.08 17.69
CA LYS A 56 2.00 22.17 18.84
C LYS A 56 2.06 20.69 18.45
N GLY A 57 1.90 20.37 17.17
CA GLY A 57 2.00 19.03 16.63
C GLY A 57 2.33 19.03 15.15
N GLY A 58 2.62 17.85 14.61
CA GLY A 58 2.94 17.62 13.21
C GLY A 58 3.73 16.33 13.02
N GLY A 59 3.85 15.88 11.77
CA GLY A 59 4.60 14.67 11.43
C GLY A 59 6.07 14.92 11.10
N ALA A 60 6.79 13.86 10.76
CA ALA A 60 8.17 13.92 10.27
C ALA A 60 8.33 14.93 9.13
N GLY A 61 9.42 15.70 9.17
CA GLY A 61 9.73 16.73 8.18
C GLY A 61 9.00 18.07 8.39
N SER A 62 8.10 18.18 9.39
CA SER A 62 7.45 19.44 9.74
C SER A 62 8.47 20.44 10.30
N ASN A 63 8.30 21.72 9.97
CA ASN A 63 9.09 22.79 10.59
C ASN A 63 8.55 23.05 11.99
N LEU A 64 9.46 23.16 12.96
CA LEU A 64 9.17 23.52 14.34
C LEU A 64 10.00 24.72 14.74
N VAL A 65 9.38 25.70 15.38
CA VAL A 65 10.07 26.85 16.00
C VAL A 65 9.98 26.69 17.50
N VAL A 66 11.13 26.56 18.16
CA VAL A 66 11.24 26.51 19.61
C VAL A 66 11.63 27.88 20.13
N TYR A 67 10.87 28.40 21.09
CA TYR A 67 11.07 29.70 21.71
C TYR A 67 11.71 29.54 23.09
N GLY A 68 12.64 30.44 23.40
CA GLY A 68 13.33 30.38 24.67
C GLY A 68 14.38 31.51 24.82
N ASP A 69 15.36 31.28 25.65
CA ASP A 69 16.47 32.20 25.86
C ASP A 69 17.79 31.43 26.07
N ASN A 70 18.89 32.11 25.76
CA ASN A 70 20.26 31.63 25.93
C ASN A 70 20.64 30.42 25.08
N PHE A 71 20.10 30.34 23.86
CA PHE A 71 20.45 29.24 22.92
C PHE A 71 21.83 29.44 22.26
N GLY A 72 22.40 30.64 22.33
CA GLY A 72 23.59 30.99 21.56
C GLY A 72 23.28 31.26 20.09
N ASN A 73 24.34 31.32 19.29
CA ASN A 73 24.25 31.64 17.86
C ASN A 73 24.95 30.62 16.94
N ASP A 74 25.53 29.60 17.53
CA ASP A 74 26.21 28.51 16.80
C ASP A 74 25.33 27.25 16.75
N VAL A 75 24.71 27.03 15.58
CA VAL A 75 23.82 25.89 15.34
C VAL A 75 24.51 24.53 15.56
N SER A 76 25.82 24.45 15.34
CA SER A 76 26.58 23.21 15.53
C SER A 76 26.68 22.78 17.01
N ARG A 77 26.45 23.71 17.91
CA ARG A 77 26.45 23.49 19.37
C ARG A 77 25.06 23.38 19.97
N ILE A 78 24.01 23.37 19.13
CA ILE A 78 22.62 23.27 19.61
C ILE A 78 22.04 21.91 19.21
N LYS A 79 21.76 21.10 20.20
CA LYS A 79 21.07 19.82 20.04
C LYS A 79 19.63 19.97 20.47
N VAL A 80 18.69 19.76 19.54
CA VAL A 80 17.26 19.71 19.83
C VAL A 80 16.80 18.27 19.83
N MET A 81 16.04 17.88 20.83
CA MET A 81 15.41 16.55 20.91
C MET A 81 13.90 16.70 20.99
N ILE A 82 13.19 15.86 20.24
CA ILE A 82 11.73 15.77 20.24
C ILE A 82 11.39 14.29 20.45
N GLY A 83 10.69 13.98 21.55
CA GLY A 83 10.34 12.58 21.89
C GLY A 83 11.54 11.64 21.93
N GLY A 84 12.67 12.12 22.43
CA GLY A 84 13.91 11.35 22.51
C GLY A 84 14.70 11.19 21.19
N LYS A 85 14.23 11.78 20.08
CA LYS A 85 14.95 11.77 18.78
C LYS A 85 15.61 13.12 18.49
N ILE A 86 16.78 13.08 17.88
CA ILE A 86 17.52 14.31 17.51
C ILE A 86 16.85 14.97 16.31
N ALA A 87 16.41 16.21 16.49
CA ALA A 87 15.88 17.06 15.44
C ALA A 87 17.01 17.76 14.67
N LYS A 88 16.81 17.95 13.35
CA LYS A 88 17.75 18.73 12.55
C LYS A 88 17.58 20.21 12.87
N THR A 89 18.52 20.80 13.58
CA THR A 89 18.59 22.25 13.82
C THR A 89 18.96 22.96 12.52
N VAL A 90 18.17 23.95 12.11
CA VAL A 90 18.33 24.70 10.84
C VAL A 90 18.98 26.06 11.09
N SER A 91 18.46 26.82 12.06
CA SER A 91 18.96 28.11 12.39
C SER A 91 18.49 28.58 13.78
N VAL A 92 19.19 29.55 14.33
CA VAL A 92 18.79 30.27 15.55
C VAL A 92 18.80 31.77 15.28
N LYS A 93 17.74 32.47 15.71
CA LYS A 93 17.63 33.95 15.59
C LYS A 93 17.00 34.50 16.87
N GLY A 94 17.80 35.23 17.63
CA GLY A 94 17.37 35.78 18.91
C GLY A 94 16.89 34.67 19.87
N ASN A 95 15.62 34.73 20.23
CA ASN A 95 14.96 33.80 21.14
C ASN A 95 14.20 32.66 20.41
N ALA A 96 14.40 32.49 19.10
CA ALA A 96 13.75 31.50 18.29
C ALA A 96 14.75 30.54 17.63
N LEU A 97 14.53 29.25 17.77
CA LEU A 97 15.31 28.16 17.20
C LEU A 97 14.45 27.40 16.21
N TYR A 98 14.93 27.27 14.98
CA TYR A 98 14.24 26.60 13.90
C TYR A 98 14.81 25.21 13.70
N CYS A 99 13.94 24.19 13.75
CA CYS A 99 14.33 22.80 13.53
C CYS A 99 13.29 22.03 12.72
N ILE A 100 13.64 20.82 12.29
CA ILE A 100 12.79 19.91 11.55
C ILE A 100 12.50 18.71 12.43
N VAL A 101 11.21 18.39 12.59
CA VAL A 101 10.73 17.23 13.35
C VAL A 101 11.30 15.94 12.74
N PRO A 102 12.00 15.10 13.51
CA PRO A 102 12.54 13.84 13.01
C PRO A 102 11.43 12.80 12.84
N SER A 103 11.70 11.75 12.06
CA SER A 103 10.85 10.56 12.01
C SER A 103 10.83 9.84 13.37
N GLU A 104 9.71 9.19 13.67
CA GLU A 104 9.51 8.43 14.90
C GLU A 104 9.77 9.24 16.19
N ALA A 105 9.55 10.54 16.16
CA ALA A 105 9.65 11.38 17.36
C ALA A 105 8.54 11.02 18.38
N PHE A 106 7.41 10.52 17.89
CA PHE A 106 6.21 10.25 18.69
C PHE A 106 5.81 11.40 19.60
N ASP A 107 4.76 11.23 20.39
CA ASP A 107 4.40 12.23 21.39
C ASP A 107 5.48 12.29 22.47
N GLY A 108 6.08 13.45 22.67
CA GLY A 108 7.18 13.55 23.57
C GLY A 108 7.66 14.97 23.85
N ASP A 109 8.57 15.07 24.81
CA ASP A 109 9.13 16.32 25.29
C ASP A 109 10.01 16.97 24.23
N VAL A 110 10.02 18.30 24.21
CA VAL A 110 10.93 19.09 23.38
C VAL A 110 12.03 19.65 24.26
N ASN A 111 13.23 19.17 24.07
CA ASN A 111 14.41 19.53 24.83
C ASN A 111 15.44 20.23 23.95
N VAL A 112 16.10 21.23 24.48
CA VAL A 112 17.20 21.93 23.84
C VAL A 112 18.44 21.84 24.73
N TYR A 113 19.55 21.37 24.17
CA TYR A 113 20.83 21.25 24.85
C TYR A 113 21.88 22.08 24.13
N ILE A 114 22.76 22.72 24.91
CA ILE A 114 23.94 23.41 24.41
C ILE A 114 25.14 22.49 24.64
N LEU A 115 25.88 22.25 23.58
CA LEU A 115 27.04 21.38 23.58
C LEU A 115 28.34 22.20 23.78
N ASP A 116 29.39 21.52 24.19
CA ASP A 116 30.74 22.08 24.24
C ASP A 116 31.28 22.46 22.83
N GLU A 117 32.49 22.97 22.73
CA GLU A 117 33.09 23.36 21.44
C GLU A 117 33.39 22.15 20.54
N ALA A 118 33.55 20.99 21.11
CA ALA A 118 33.73 19.73 20.37
C ALA A 118 32.41 19.13 19.87
N GLY A 119 31.26 19.58 20.40
CA GLY A 119 29.94 19.07 20.09
C GLY A 119 29.63 17.72 20.77
N GLU A 120 30.34 17.39 21.83
CA GLU A 120 30.29 16.06 22.48
C GLU A 120 29.60 16.11 23.85
N GLU A 121 29.89 17.11 24.70
CA GLU A 121 29.35 17.20 26.06
C GLU A 121 28.19 18.21 26.15
N GLU A 122 27.12 17.84 26.85
CA GLU A 122 26.01 18.75 27.17
C GLU A 122 26.36 19.66 28.33
N LEU A 123 26.52 20.94 28.05
CA LEU A 123 26.88 21.96 29.05
C LEU A 123 25.66 22.47 29.81
N ALA A 124 24.52 22.62 29.14
CA ALA A 124 23.27 23.12 29.69
C ALA A 124 22.08 22.61 28.86
N GLY A 125 20.90 22.61 29.45
CA GLY A 125 19.67 22.24 28.74
C GLY A 125 18.44 22.92 29.32
N GLY A 126 17.38 22.95 28.52
CA GLY A 126 16.04 23.38 28.88
C GLY A 126 14.99 22.54 28.21
N GLU A 127 13.86 22.37 28.88
CA GLU A 127 12.71 21.57 28.44
C GLU A 127 11.50 22.48 28.24
N ALA A 128 10.72 22.21 27.19
CA ALA A 128 9.48 22.92 26.94
C ALA A 128 8.40 22.50 27.96
N PRO A 129 7.49 23.45 28.36
CA PRO A 129 6.44 23.14 29.32
C PRO A 129 5.32 22.24 28.78
N GLU A 130 5.34 21.93 27.50
CA GLU A 130 4.30 21.16 26.80
C GLU A 130 4.92 20.06 25.94
N VAL A 131 4.15 19.00 25.73
CA VAL A 131 4.51 17.85 24.89
C VAL A 131 4.17 18.15 23.44
N PHE A 132 5.04 17.75 22.51
CA PHE A 132 4.78 17.81 21.07
C PHE A 132 3.87 16.64 20.68
N ALA A 133 2.74 16.95 20.01
CA ALA A 133 1.81 15.94 19.49
C ALA A 133 2.27 15.46 18.10
N TYR A 134 2.83 14.26 18.05
CA TYR A 134 3.36 13.72 16.81
C TYR A 134 2.27 13.08 15.94
N GLU A 135 2.15 13.52 14.71
CA GLU A 135 1.25 12.95 13.71
C GLU A 135 1.94 11.84 12.94
N ARG A 136 1.60 10.58 13.28
CA ARG A 136 2.11 9.41 12.57
C ARG A 136 1.59 9.39 11.14
N LYS A 137 2.48 9.05 10.21
CA LYS A 137 2.16 8.85 8.79
C LYS A 137 2.08 7.36 8.46
N TRP A 138 1.32 7.04 7.44
CA TRP A 138 1.43 5.74 6.80
C TRP A 138 2.72 5.67 6.00
N VAL A 139 3.48 4.59 6.21
CA VAL A 139 4.80 4.38 5.60
C VAL A 139 4.92 2.99 5.03
N VAL A 140 5.83 2.83 4.09
CA VAL A 140 6.31 1.54 3.62
C VAL A 140 7.59 1.20 4.32
N SER A 141 7.68 0.00 4.86
CA SER A 141 8.88 -0.56 5.49
C SER A 141 9.12 -2.00 4.99
N ASP A 142 10.27 -2.57 5.31
CA ASP A 142 10.51 -3.98 5.05
C ASP A 142 9.86 -4.82 6.16
N LEU A 143 9.20 -5.93 5.76
CA LEU A 143 8.76 -6.93 6.72
C LEU A 143 9.80 -8.04 6.83
N VAL A 144 10.06 -8.72 5.71
CA VAL A 144 10.87 -9.94 5.70
C VAL A 144 11.40 -10.23 4.29
N GLY A 145 12.52 -10.90 4.25
CA GLY A 145 13.25 -11.22 3.04
C GLY A 145 14.51 -10.36 2.88
N LYS A 146 15.30 -10.70 1.90
CA LYS A 146 16.54 -10.01 1.62
C LYS A 146 16.51 -9.45 0.22
N TYR A 147 16.70 -8.14 0.13
CA TYR A 147 16.84 -7.48 -1.16
C TYR A 147 18.12 -7.97 -1.85
N TYR A 148 17.97 -8.40 -3.10
CA TYR A 148 19.08 -8.85 -3.93
C TYR A 148 19.32 -7.85 -5.04
N GLU A 149 20.53 -7.32 -5.08
CA GLU A 149 20.99 -6.54 -6.22
C GLU A 149 21.22 -7.44 -7.45
N VAL A 150 21.14 -6.85 -8.62
CA VAL A 150 21.34 -7.56 -9.88
C VAL A 150 22.74 -8.24 -9.90
N GLY A 151 22.75 -9.54 -10.13
CA GLY A 151 23.97 -10.35 -10.17
C GLY A 151 24.31 -11.13 -8.90
N THR A 152 23.54 -10.96 -7.81
CA THR A 152 23.69 -11.80 -6.62
C THR A 152 22.99 -13.15 -6.81
N GLN A 153 23.50 -14.21 -6.13
CA GLN A 153 22.83 -15.51 -6.17
C GLN A 153 21.57 -15.48 -5.33
N PHE A 154 20.50 -16.03 -5.89
CA PHE A 154 19.26 -16.22 -5.19
C PHE A 154 19.39 -17.35 -4.16
N GLU A 155 19.02 -17.07 -2.92
CA GLU A 155 18.88 -18.04 -1.86
C GLU A 155 17.43 -18.05 -1.38
N GLU A 156 16.84 -19.25 -1.29
CA GLU A 156 15.52 -19.50 -0.72
C GLU A 156 15.66 -20.54 0.38
N LYS A 157 15.31 -20.17 1.62
CA LYS A 157 15.42 -21.06 2.78
C LYS A 157 14.37 -20.76 3.86
N GLU A 158 14.16 -21.71 4.73
CA GLU A 158 13.44 -21.51 5.99
C GLU A 158 14.34 -20.78 6.99
N GLY A 159 13.76 -19.98 7.86
CA GLY A 159 14.53 -19.29 8.89
C GLY A 159 13.80 -18.10 9.52
N PRO A 160 14.43 -17.45 10.49
CA PRO A 160 13.94 -16.21 11.08
C PRO A 160 13.92 -15.08 10.05
N PHE A 161 13.18 -14.00 10.31
CA PHE A 161 12.95 -12.91 9.34
C PHE A 161 14.23 -12.28 8.79
N ASP A 162 15.27 -12.24 9.58
CA ASP A 162 16.59 -11.71 9.20
C ASP A 162 17.46 -12.71 8.42
N ASP A 163 17.08 -14.01 8.39
CA ASP A 163 17.84 -15.06 7.72
C ASP A 163 16.97 -16.11 7.01
N CYS A 164 15.88 -15.73 6.40
CA CYS A 164 15.00 -16.61 5.60
C CYS A 164 15.23 -16.54 4.09
N GLY A 165 16.25 -15.80 3.64
CA GLY A 165 16.54 -15.62 2.23
C GLY A 165 15.55 -14.73 1.49
N ALA A 166 15.49 -14.87 0.17
CA ALA A 166 14.62 -14.07 -0.70
C ALA A 166 13.34 -14.80 -1.10
N PHE A 167 12.36 -14.05 -1.62
CA PHE A 167 11.06 -14.58 -2.05
C PHE A 167 10.89 -14.40 -3.56
N LYS A 168 10.99 -15.48 -4.30
CA LYS A 168 10.89 -15.45 -5.77
C LYS A 168 9.49 -15.81 -6.24
N ASN A 169 9.04 -15.11 -7.28
CA ASN A 169 7.79 -15.41 -8.00
C ASN A 169 6.54 -15.49 -7.11
N MET A 170 6.48 -14.69 -6.06
CA MET A 170 5.26 -14.55 -5.26
C MET A 170 4.12 -14.05 -6.15
N ILE A 171 2.91 -14.62 -5.96
CA ILE A 171 1.75 -14.23 -6.76
C ILE A 171 0.48 -14.05 -5.93
N TRP A 172 0.41 -14.67 -4.76
CA TRP A 172 -0.79 -14.62 -3.93
C TRP A 172 -0.48 -14.72 -2.46
N PHE A 173 -1.12 -13.87 -1.65
CA PHE A 173 -1.09 -13.91 -0.18
C PHE A 173 -2.47 -14.18 0.37
N THR A 174 -2.56 -14.97 1.42
CA THR A 174 -3.79 -15.20 2.16
C THR A 174 -3.49 -15.49 3.63
N PHE A 175 -4.23 -14.85 4.54
CA PHE A 175 -4.16 -15.15 5.96
C PHE A 175 -4.85 -16.46 6.30
N ASP A 176 -4.34 -17.18 7.29
CA ASP A 176 -5.04 -18.31 7.88
C ASP A 176 -6.26 -17.80 8.67
N PRO A 177 -7.50 -18.19 8.31
CA PRO A 177 -8.70 -17.71 8.99
C PRO A 177 -8.84 -18.19 10.44
N LYS A 178 -8.03 -19.16 10.87
CA LYS A 178 -7.96 -19.65 12.26
C LYS A 178 -6.70 -19.22 13.02
N ASN A 179 -5.72 -18.64 12.32
CA ASN A 179 -4.51 -18.09 12.93
C ASN A 179 -4.11 -16.77 12.27
N PRO A 180 -4.56 -15.64 12.80
CA PRO A 180 -4.28 -14.32 12.21
C PRO A 180 -2.79 -13.92 12.27
N ASN A 181 -1.95 -14.72 12.96
CA ASN A 181 -0.50 -14.52 12.97
C ASN A 181 0.20 -15.20 11.78
N GLN A 182 -0.51 -15.95 10.95
CA GLN A 182 0.08 -16.67 9.83
C GLN A 182 -0.55 -16.27 8.50
N PHE A 183 0.27 -15.97 7.51
CA PHE A 183 -0.18 -15.88 6.13
C PHE A 183 0.65 -16.77 5.21
N TYR A 184 -0.02 -17.28 4.20
CA TYR A 184 0.49 -18.22 3.23
C TYR A 184 0.80 -17.53 1.92
N ILE A 185 1.87 -17.96 1.26
CA ILE A 185 2.39 -17.41 0.02
C ILE A 185 2.33 -18.48 -1.06
N ALA A 186 1.51 -18.23 -2.10
CA ALA A 186 1.62 -18.99 -3.33
C ALA A 186 2.72 -18.38 -4.21
N ALA A 187 3.54 -19.23 -4.81
CA ALA A 187 4.63 -18.81 -5.67
C ALA A 187 4.73 -19.70 -6.91
N GLU A 188 4.83 -19.06 -8.09
CA GLU A 188 5.12 -19.76 -9.33
C GLU A 188 6.59 -20.20 -9.37
N SER A 189 6.84 -21.47 -9.65
CA SER A 189 8.19 -22.03 -9.81
C SER A 189 9.11 -21.89 -8.57
N SER A 190 8.54 -21.68 -7.39
CA SER A 190 9.22 -21.62 -6.08
C SER A 190 8.40 -22.40 -5.05
N ASN A 191 8.96 -22.61 -3.86
CA ASN A 191 8.21 -23.23 -2.78
C ASN A 191 7.11 -22.29 -2.27
N ALA A 192 5.94 -22.85 -1.97
CA ALA A 192 4.96 -22.15 -1.15
C ALA A 192 5.51 -21.98 0.27
N ARG A 193 5.22 -20.86 0.93
CA ARG A 193 5.80 -20.52 2.23
C ARG A 193 4.71 -20.05 3.19
N VAL A 194 5.00 -20.17 4.46
CA VAL A 194 4.21 -19.60 5.57
C VAL A 194 5.06 -18.58 6.28
N VAL A 195 4.54 -17.40 6.47
CA VAL A 195 5.13 -16.35 7.31
C VAL A 195 4.37 -16.33 8.61
N ASP A 196 5.07 -16.60 9.70
CA ASP A 196 4.56 -16.52 11.07
C ASP A 196 5.02 -15.20 11.69
N LEU A 197 4.07 -14.31 11.91
CA LEU A 197 4.30 -12.94 12.41
C LEU A 197 4.61 -12.90 13.91
N GLU A 198 4.15 -13.91 14.66
CA GLU A 198 4.36 -13.99 16.11
C GLU A 198 5.76 -14.50 16.42
N THR A 199 6.13 -15.62 15.82
CA THR A 199 7.47 -16.21 16.00
C THR A 199 8.53 -15.54 15.13
N ARG A 200 8.13 -14.67 14.18
CA ARG A 200 8.99 -14.03 13.18
C ARG A 200 9.82 -15.04 12.40
N TYR A 201 9.17 -16.09 11.93
CA TYR A 201 9.80 -17.20 11.24
C TYR A 201 9.11 -17.49 9.91
N VAL A 202 9.87 -17.93 8.92
CA VAL A 202 9.38 -18.34 7.60
C VAL A 202 9.67 -19.81 7.38
N SER A 203 8.63 -20.59 7.07
CA SER A 203 8.73 -22.00 6.78
C SER A 203 8.21 -22.35 5.39
N TYR A 204 8.58 -23.51 4.88
CA TYR A 204 7.99 -24.04 3.66
C TYR A 204 6.62 -24.63 3.91
N PHE A 205 5.66 -24.24 3.08
CA PHE A 205 4.42 -25.00 2.94
C PHE A 205 4.65 -26.10 1.88
N ARG A 206 4.76 -27.32 2.34
CA ARG A 206 5.12 -28.43 1.46
C ARG A 206 3.93 -28.86 0.60
N THR A 207 4.09 -28.74 -0.70
CA THR A 207 3.08 -29.10 -1.72
C THR A 207 3.66 -30.12 -2.70
N PRO A 208 3.84 -31.38 -2.26
CA PRO A 208 4.49 -32.40 -3.09
C PRO A 208 3.75 -32.61 -4.40
N GLY A 209 4.49 -32.61 -5.52
CA GLY A 209 3.94 -32.82 -6.86
C GLY A 209 3.23 -31.62 -7.49
N ILE A 210 3.17 -30.46 -6.80
CA ILE A 210 2.56 -29.24 -7.33
C ILE A 210 3.67 -28.26 -7.74
N GLY A 211 3.80 -27.99 -9.03
CA GLY A 211 4.87 -27.17 -9.57
C GLY A 211 4.60 -25.67 -9.41
N ARG A 212 3.59 -25.15 -10.10
CA ARG A 212 3.27 -23.71 -10.15
C ARG A 212 2.00 -23.41 -9.36
N LYS A 213 2.16 -22.99 -8.13
CA LYS A 213 1.06 -22.59 -7.24
C LYS A 213 0.62 -21.18 -7.56
N THR A 214 -0.64 -20.99 -7.94
CA THR A 214 -1.16 -19.68 -8.36
C THR A 214 -2.02 -19.00 -7.31
N VAL A 215 -2.69 -19.77 -6.47
CA VAL A 215 -3.51 -19.28 -5.36
C VAL A 215 -3.41 -20.22 -4.17
N ILE A 216 -3.62 -19.69 -2.99
CA ILE A 216 -3.92 -20.43 -1.76
C ILE A 216 -5.21 -19.84 -1.22
N LEU A 217 -6.20 -20.68 -0.96
CA LEU A 217 -7.55 -20.32 -0.55
C LEU A 217 -7.98 -21.18 0.63
N TRP A 218 -9.04 -20.77 1.31
CA TRP A 218 -9.59 -21.48 2.44
C TRP A 218 -11.05 -21.82 2.17
N ARG A 219 -11.44 -23.05 2.53
CA ARG A 219 -12.85 -23.41 2.55
C ARG A 219 -13.56 -22.65 3.67
N PRO A 220 -14.77 -22.12 3.47
CA PRO A 220 -15.48 -21.40 4.51
C PRO A 220 -16.13 -22.34 5.55
N ASP A 221 -16.24 -23.63 5.23
CA ASP A 221 -16.88 -24.67 6.02
C ASP A 221 -15.90 -25.53 6.84
N GLY A 222 -16.42 -26.27 7.79
CA GLY A 222 -15.70 -27.29 8.56
C GLY A 222 -14.42 -26.78 9.22
N ASP A 223 -13.35 -27.51 9.01
CA ASP A 223 -12.04 -27.20 9.61
C ASP A 223 -11.28 -26.09 8.89
N ARG A 224 -11.85 -25.47 7.85
CA ARG A 224 -11.17 -24.49 7.02
C ARG A 224 -9.96 -25.12 6.31
N ASP A 225 -10.19 -26.20 5.59
CA ASP A 225 -9.17 -26.83 4.77
C ASP A 225 -8.61 -25.87 3.73
N LEU A 226 -7.32 -26.03 3.45
CA LEU A 226 -6.63 -25.21 2.47
C LEU A 226 -6.85 -25.79 1.06
N LEU A 227 -7.10 -24.91 0.10
CA LEU A 227 -7.14 -25.19 -1.33
C LEU A 227 -5.98 -24.52 -2.02
N THR A 228 -5.32 -25.19 -2.96
CA THR A 228 -4.36 -24.57 -3.88
C THR A 228 -4.61 -25.01 -5.30
N ALA A 229 -4.25 -24.14 -6.24
CA ALA A 229 -4.35 -24.42 -7.66
C ALA A 229 -2.98 -24.45 -8.33
N GLU A 230 -2.87 -25.28 -9.37
CA GLU A 230 -1.68 -25.40 -10.19
C GLU A 230 -1.89 -24.84 -11.59
N ASN A 231 -0.92 -24.07 -12.06
CA ASN A 231 -0.84 -23.62 -13.44
C ASN A 231 0.06 -24.57 -14.25
N HIS A 232 -0.48 -25.05 -15.39
CA HIS A 232 0.28 -25.87 -16.36
C HIS A 232 -0.10 -25.47 -17.80
N ALA A 233 0.77 -25.76 -18.75
CA ALA A 233 0.64 -25.19 -20.10
C ALA A 233 -0.40 -25.89 -21.00
N SER A 234 -0.53 -27.20 -20.91
CA SER A 234 -1.42 -28.02 -21.76
C SER A 234 -1.62 -29.39 -21.14
N ASP A 235 -2.58 -30.15 -21.60
CA ASP A 235 -2.99 -31.47 -21.14
C ASP A 235 -3.89 -31.46 -19.91
N THR A 236 -4.81 -32.42 -19.86
CA THR A 236 -5.66 -32.64 -18.71
C THR A 236 -4.83 -33.17 -17.54
N ARG A 237 -4.69 -32.35 -16.50
CA ARG A 237 -3.93 -32.66 -15.30
C ARG A 237 -4.67 -32.24 -14.05
N ASN A 238 -4.17 -32.71 -12.92
CA ASN A 238 -4.59 -32.25 -11.62
C ASN A 238 -4.39 -30.70 -11.55
N ALA A 239 -5.41 -30.01 -11.09
CA ALA A 239 -5.39 -28.54 -11.05
C ALA A 239 -5.72 -27.99 -9.68
N PHE A 240 -6.58 -28.66 -8.92
CA PHE A 240 -6.92 -28.28 -7.56
C PHE A 240 -6.61 -29.39 -6.58
N TYR A 241 -6.06 -28.97 -5.45
CA TYR A 241 -5.68 -29.81 -4.34
C TYR A 241 -6.26 -29.23 -3.06
N THR A 242 -6.81 -30.08 -2.21
CA THR A 242 -7.16 -29.73 -0.83
C THR A 242 -6.12 -30.31 0.12
N PHE A 243 -5.81 -29.57 1.17
CA PHE A 243 -4.94 -30.00 2.26
C PHE A 243 -5.73 -29.95 3.57
N SER A 244 -5.81 -31.09 4.24
CA SER A 244 -6.61 -31.20 5.45
C SER A 244 -5.91 -30.52 6.64
N ARG A 245 -6.61 -29.60 7.28
CA ARG A 245 -6.14 -28.92 8.50
C ARG A 245 -5.99 -29.90 9.66
N SER A 246 -6.90 -30.89 9.79
CA SER A 246 -6.83 -31.90 10.86
C SER A 246 -5.56 -32.74 10.82
N SER A 247 -4.92 -32.86 9.66
CA SER A 247 -3.63 -33.50 9.47
C SER A 247 -2.44 -32.54 9.58
N ASN A 248 -2.67 -31.31 10.03
CA ASN A 248 -1.68 -30.22 9.95
C ASN A 248 -1.16 -30.04 8.50
N PHE A 249 -2.04 -30.13 7.52
CA PHE A 249 -1.79 -29.98 6.08
C PHE A 249 -0.79 -31.00 5.49
N THR A 250 -0.56 -32.13 6.13
CA THR A 250 0.30 -33.19 5.60
C THR A 250 -0.41 -34.12 4.65
N GLN A 251 -1.75 -34.23 4.74
CA GLN A 251 -2.57 -34.99 3.84
C GLN A 251 -3.22 -34.10 2.79
N SER A 252 -3.04 -34.47 1.52
CA SER A 252 -3.63 -33.75 0.39
C SER A 252 -4.44 -34.70 -0.50
N GLN A 253 -5.43 -34.12 -1.16
CA GLN A 253 -6.29 -34.82 -2.13
C GLN A 253 -6.47 -33.96 -3.38
N VAL A 254 -6.39 -34.57 -4.55
CA VAL A 254 -6.81 -33.97 -5.81
C VAL A 254 -8.31 -33.88 -5.86
N ILE A 255 -8.85 -32.68 -6.11
CA ILE A 255 -10.32 -32.50 -6.19
C ILE A 255 -10.79 -32.17 -7.61
N ASN A 256 -9.93 -31.74 -8.51
CA ASN A 256 -10.32 -31.43 -9.88
C ASN A 256 -9.16 -31.61 -10.87
N GLN A 257 -9.50 -31.97 -12.10
CA GLN A 257 -8.59 -32.00 -13.26
C GLN A 257 -9.14 -31.11 -14.35
N VAL A 258 -8.28 -30.36 -14.99
CA VAL A 258 -8.64 -29.44 -16.07
C VAL A 258 -7.66 -29.53 -17.25
N ALA A 259 -8.12 -29.13 -18.43
CA ALA A 259 -7.33 -29.21 -19.67
C ALA A 259 -6.20 -28.18 -19.76
N ARG A 260 -6.21 -27.19 -18.90
CA ARG A 260 -5.16 -26.14 -18.79
C ARG A 260 -5.03 -25.70 -17.35
N GLY A 261 -3.85 -25.18 -16.99
CA GLY A 261 -3.61 -24.72 -15.63
C GLY A 261 -4.52 -23.55 -15.21
N VAL A 262 -4.70 -23.42 -13.92
CA VAL A 262 -5.51 -22.38 -13.29
C VAL A 262 -4.65 -21.13 -13.06
N ASN A 263 -5.10 -19.95 -13.48
CA ASN A 263 -4.43 -18.68 -13.18
C ASN A 263 -4.96 -18.03 -11.90
N GLY A 264 -6.27 -17.93 -11.77
CA GLY A 264 -6.90 -17.35 -10.61
C GLY A 264 -8.10 -18.16 -10.16
N ALA A 265 -8.33 -18.17 -8.86
CA ALA A 265 -9.49 -18.80 -8.27
C ALA A 265 -9.91 -18.05 -7.00
N ALA A 266 -11.18 -18.22 -6.61
CA ALA A 266 -11.73 -17.69 -5.37
C ALA A 266 -12.80 -18.64 -4.83
N VAL A 267 -12.90 -18.73 -3.52
CA VAL A 267 -13.99 -19.42 -2.83
C VAL A 267 -15.01 -18.40 -2.38
N HIS A 268 -16.27 -18.64 -2.69
CA HIS A 268 -17.35 -17.76 -2.27
C HIS A 268 -17.50 -17.80 -0.73
N PRO A 269 -17.40 -16.64 -0.05
CA PRO A 269 -17.23 -16.60 1.41
C PRO A 269 -18.44 -17.12 2.19
N ILE A 270 -19.64 -17.14 1.58
CA ILE A 270 -20.88 -17.53 2.25
C ILE A 270 -21.26 -18.98 1.93
N ASN A 271 -21.21 -19.39 0.66
CA ASN A 271 -21.72 -20.70 0.23
C ASN A 271 -20.63 -21.71 -0.15
N GLY A 272 -19.36 -21.33 -0.12
CA GLY A 272 -18.23 -22.23 -0.35
C GLY A 272 -17.98 -22.64 -1.79
N GLU A 273 -18.72 -22.09 -2.75
CA GLU A 273 -18.53 -22.40 -4.17
C GLU A 273 -17.15 -21.94 -4.65
N LEU A 274 -16.48 -22.79 -5.42
CA LEU A 274 -15.18 -22.49 -6.01
C LEU A 274 -15.35 -21.93 -7.42
N TYR A 275 -14.82 -20.73 -7.65
CA TYR A 275 -14.73 -20.09 -8.96
C TYR A 275 -13.28 -20.07 -9.43
N TYR A 276 -13.03 -20.35 -10.72
CA TYR A 276 -11.68 -20.37 -11.25
C TYR A 276 -11.62 -20.05 -12.74
N SER A 277 -10.46 -19.56 -13.18
CA SER A 277 -10.15 -19.31 -14.59
C SER A 277 -9.01 -20.21 -15.07
N LEU A 278 -9.12 -20.70 -16.29
CA LEU A 278 -8.06 -21.46 -16.94
C LEU A 278 -7.08 -20.52 -17.67
N TYR A 279 -5.82 -20.96 -17.76
CA TYR A 279 -4.75 -20.23 -18.42
C TYR A 279 -5.16 -19.80 -19.83
N ARG A 280 -5.29 -18.50 -20.03
CA ARG A 280 -5.60 -17.82 -21.30
C ARG A 280 -6.89 -18.28 -22.02
N VAL A 281 -7.84 -18.88 -21.31
CA VAL A 281 -9.14 -19.30 -21.90
C VAL A 281 -10.16 -18.16 -21.83
N GLY A 282 -10.08 -17.28 -20.85
CA GLY A 282 -10.99 -16.15 -20.68
C GLY A 282 -12.40 -16.57 -20.22
N VAL A 283 -12.55 -17.78 -19.69
CA VAL A 283 -13.80 -18.29 -19.13
C VAL A 283 -13.60 -18.50 -17.64
N VAL A 284 -14.56 -18.08 -16.85
CA VAL A 284 -14.64 -18.39 -15.41
C VAL A 284 -15.64 -19.53 -15.22
N TYR A 285 -15.20 -20.56 -14.53
CA TYR A 285 -15.97 -21.73 -14.17
C TYR A 285 -16.36 -21.66 -12.71
N ARG A 286 -17.55 -22.19 -12.39
CA ARG A 286 -17.96 -22.58 -11.04
C ARG A 286 -17.76 -24.07 -10.89
N TYR A 287 -17.07 -24.47 -9.85
CA TYR A 287 -16.92 -25.85 -9.44
C TYR A 287 -17.69 -26.10 -8.16
N ASP A 288 -18.55 -27.09 -8.21
CA ASP A 288 -19.29 -27.56 -7.06
C ASP A 288 -18.43 -28.62 -6.33
N LEU A 289 -17.99 -28.29 -5.13
CA LEU A 289 -17.11 -29.14 -4.33
C LEU A 289 -17.81 -30.41 -3.81
N GLU A 290 -19.15 -30.41 -3.73
CA GLU A 290 -19.91 -31.57 -3.26
C GLU A 290 -20.16 -32.58 -4.39
N THR A 291 -20.59 -32.09 -5.56
CA THR A 291 -20.95 -32.95 -6.70
C THR A 291 -19.82 -33.22 -7.68
N GLY A 292 -18.72 -32.47 -7.57
CA GLY A 292 -17.58 -32.55 -8.49
C GLY A 292 -17.87 -32.02 -9.90
N THR A 293 -18.91 -31.20 -10.09
CA THR A 293 -19.33 -30.75 -11.41
C THR A 293 -18.86 -29.33 -11.73
N ASN A 294 -18.48 -29.14 -13.00
CA ASN A 294 -18.10 -27.81 -13.53
C ASN A 294 -19.26 -27.20 -14.32
N LYS A 295 -19.48 -25.90 -14.13
CA LYS A 295 -20.38 -25.07 -14.95
C LYS A 295 -19.66 -23.81 -15.37
N VAL A 296 -19.93 -23.30 -16.58
CA VAL A 296 -19.49 -21.96 -16.98
C VAL A 296 -20.28 -20.94 -16.17
N ALA A 297 -19.58 -20.13 -15.41
CA ALA A 297 -20.18 -19.01 -14.69
C ALA A 297 -20.40 -17.83 -15.64
N PHE A 298 -19.33 -17.41 -16.31
CA PHE A 298 -19.40 -16.38 -17.37
C PHE A 298 -18.16 -16.45 -18.27
N SER A 299 -18.28 -15.84 -19.44
CA SER A 299 -17.14 -15.61 -20.34
C SER A 299 -16.62 -14.18 -20.18
N ASN A 300 -15.31 -14.06 -20.06
CA ASN A 300 -14.66 -12.75 -20.13
C ASN A 300 -14.79 -12.22 -21.57
N PRO A 301 -15.05 -10.92 -21.76
CA PRO A 301 -15.11 -10.32 -23.09
C PRO A 301 -13.87 -10.56 -23.96
N PHE A 302 -12.72 -10.77 -23.33
CA PHE A 302 -11.46 -11.03 -24.01
C PHE A 302 -10.89 -12.39 -23.62
N GLN A 303 -10.55 -13.18 -24.63
CA GLN A 303 -9.77 -14.39 -24.49
C GLN A 303 -8.26 -14.07 -24.40
N SER A 304 -7.43 -15.08 -24.14
CA SER A 304 -5.97 -14.96 -24.08
C SER A 304 -5.45 -13.99 -23.00
N THR A 305 -6.15 -13.93 -21.87
CA THR A 305 -5.73 -13.16 -20.70
C THR A 305 -5.70 -14.05 -19.46
N ALA A 306 -4.75 -13.80 -18.57
CA ALA A 306 -4.80 -14.33 -17.21
C ALA A 306 -5.83 -13.52 -16.40
N VAL A 307 -6.61 -14.21 -15.59
CA VAL A 307 -7.71 -13.63 -14.83
C VAL A 307 -7.54 -13.99 -13.37
N PHE A 308 -7.51 -12.96 -12.52
CA PHE A 308 -7.53 -13.12 -11.07
C PHE A 308 -8.90 -12.71 -10.53
N ILE A 309 -9.41 -13.45 -9.56
CA ILE A 309 -10.77 -13.27 -9.03
C ILE A 309 -10.67 -13.02 -7.53
N VAL A 310 -11.30 -11.95 -7.07
CA VAL A 310 -11.46 -11.67 -5.65
C VAL A 310 -12.93 -11.38 -5.37
N ILE A 311 -13.54 -12.21 -4.53
CA ILE A 311 -14.95 -12.07 -4.15
C ILE A 311 -15.05 -11.14 -2.95
N HIS A 312 -16.00 -10.21 -3.00
CA HIS A 312 -16.29 -9.30 -1.91
C HIS A 312 -16.68 -10.08 -0.64
N PRO A 313 -16.30 -9.62 0.58
CA PRO A 313 -16.63 -10.32 1.83
C PRO A 313 -18.11 -10.61 2.05
N SER A 314 -19.02 -9.78 1.52
CA SER A 314 -20.46 -10.06 1.55
C SER A 314 -20.92 -11.18 0.62
N GLY A 315 -20.11 -11.59 -0.34
CA GLY A 315 -20.48 -12.54 -1.39
C GLY A 315 -21.32 -11.94 -2.54
N ASP A 316 -21.67 -10.65 -2.49
CA ASP A 316 -22.62 -10.04 -3.44
C ASP A 316 -22.01 -9.76 -4.81
N TYR A 317 -20.70 -9.64 -4.91
CA TYR A 317 -20.01 -9.44 -6.17
C TYR A 317 -18.53 -9.87 -6.12
N ALA A 318 -17.90 -9.92 -7.27
CA ALA A 318 -16.47 -10.15 -7.41
C ALA A 318 -15.82 -9.10 -8.30
N TYR A 319 -14.57 -8.75 -8.01
CA TYR A 319 -13.69 -8.09 -8.95
C TYR A 319 -12.86 -9.13 -9.71
N ILE A 320 -12.76 -8.93 -11.02
CA ILE A 320 -12.06 -9.80 -11.95
C ILE A 320 -10.99 -8.98 -12.65
N THR A 321 -9.76 -9.21 -12.26
CA THR A 321 -8.59 -8.50 -12.78
C THR A 321 -8.12 -9.17 -14.07
N ASN A 322 -8.04 -8.43 -15.17
CA ASN A 322 -7.56 -8.91 -16.45
C ASN A 322 -6.13 -8.46 -16.68
N TYR A 323 -5.19 -9.34 -16.48
CA TYR A 323 -3.76 -9.06 -16.44
C TYR A 323 -3.22 -8.45 -17.73
N GLU A 324 -3.30 -9.17 -18.87
CA GLU A 324 -2.74 -8.70 -20.15
C GLU A 324 -3.56 -7.54 -20.75
N ARG A 325 -4.81 -7.36 -20.32
CA ARG A 325 -5.71 -6.32 -20.83
C ARG A 325 -5.75 -5.08 -19.96
N SER A 326 -5.10 -5.12 -18.78
CA SER A 326 -4.90 -3.98 -17.89
C SER A 326 -6.18 -3.25 -17.44
N TYR A 327 -7.21 -4.01 -17.04
CA TYR A 327 -8.46 -3.47 -16.52
C TYR A 327 -9.12 -4.43 -15.53
N ILE A 328 -10.09 -3.93 -14.77
CA ILE A 328 -10.86 -4.68 -13.78
C ILE A 328 -12.33 -4.67 -14.16
N LEU A 329 -12.95 -5.85 -14.11
CA LEU A 329 -14.39 -6.05 -14.24
C LEU A 329 -15.01 -6.25 -12.86
N LYS A 330 -16.30 -5.94 -12.74
CA LYS A 330 -17.19 -6.34 -11.65
C LYS A 330 -18.21 -7.34 -12.17
N SER A 331 -18.46 -8.40 -11.42
CA SER A 331 -19.56 -9.34 -11.66
C SER A 331 -20.39 -9.46 -10.41
N GLU A 332 -21.69 -9.17 -10.50
CA GLU A 332 -22.61 -9.30 -9.39
C GLU A 332 -23.06 -10.73 -9.23
N TYR A 333 -23.27 -11.16 -7.97
CA TYR A 333 -23.72 -12.50 -7.66
C TYR A 333 -25.25 -12.58 -7.66
N ASP A 334 -25.79 -13.56 -8.37
CA ASP A 334 -27.21 -13.87 -8.38
C ASP A 334 -27.50 -14.91 -7.29
N HIS A 335 -28.03 -14.46 -6.16
CA HIS A 335 -28.34 -15.34 -5.02
C HIS A 335 -29.44 -16.38 -5.31
N VAL A 336 -30.32 -16.10 -6.30
CA VAL A 336 -31.40 -17.03 -6.67
C VAL A 336 -30.84 -18.18 -7.51
N ASN A 337 -30.07 -17.83 -8.55
CA ASN A 337 -29.48 -18.82 -9.47
C ASN A 337 -28.12 -19.33 -8.96
N LYS A 338 -27.58 -18.77 -7.88
CA LYS A 338 -26.28 -19.11 -7.28
C LYS A 338 -25.15 -19.09 -8.31
N ILE A 339 -25.01 -17.95 -9.03
CA ILE A 339 -23.98 -17.80 -10.05
C ILE A 339 -23.63 -16.31 -10.23
N PHE A 340 -22.39 -16.01 -10.57
CA PHE A 340 -21.98 -14.68 -10.99
C PHE A 340 -22.55 -14.32 -12.37
N ARG A 341 -23.06 -13.11 -12.51
CA ARG A 341 -23.63 -12.58 -13.75
C ARG A 341 -22.52 -12.16 -14.72
N THR A 342 -22.90 -11.81 -15.94
CA THR A 342 -21.98 -11.27 -16.96
C THR A 342 -21.27 -10.04 -16.41
N PRO A 343 -19.91 -10.02 -16.39
CA PRO A 343 -19.16 -8.93 -15.81
C PRO A 343 -19.14 -7.68 -16.71
N TYR A 344 -18.92 -6.52 -16.09
CA TYR A 344 -18.78 -5.22 -16.74
C TYR A 344 -17.57 -4.44 -16.23
N PRO A 345 -16.97 -3.54 -17.04
CA PRO A 345 -15.80 -2.77 -16.65
C PRO A 345 -16.09 -1.78 -15.52
N VAL A 346 -15.21 -1.74 -14.48
CA VAL A 346 -15.30 -0.80 -13.36
C VAL A 346 -14.03 0.05 -13.18
N ALA A 347 -12.89 -0.40 -13.67
CA ALA A 347 -11.65 0.35 -13.58
C ALA A 347 -10.68 -0.01 -14.70
N GLY A 348 -10.04 1.00 -15.28
CA GLY A 348 -9.12 0.83 -16.41
C GLY A 348 -9.85 0.68 -17.74
N LEU A 349 -9.11 0.83 -18.84
CA LEU A 349 -9.61 0.66 -20.21
C LEU A 349 -8.88 -0.51 -20.86
N ALA A 350 -9.65 -1.49 -21.34
CA ALA A 350 -9.09 -2.69 -21.95
C ALA A 350 -8.14 -2.36 -23.12
N ASN A 351 -6.98 -3.03 -23.14
CA ASN A 351 -5.89 -2.82 -24.11
C ASN A 351 -5.28 -1.40 -24.11
N SER A 352 -5.47 -0.63 -23.06
CA SER A 352 -4.93 0.72 -22.91
C SER A 352 -4.18 0.81 -21.58
N ASN A 353 -3.01 0.14 -21.55
CA ASN A 353 -2.14 0.17 -20.38
C ASN A 353 -1.55 1.57 -20.15
N GLY A 354 -1.26 1.88 -18.91
CA GLY A 354 -0.67 3.15 -18.49
C GLY A 354 -0.84 3.40 -17.00
N TRP A 355 -0.45 4.57 -16.57
CA TRP A 355 -0.61 5.02 -15.19
C TRP A 355 -1.39 6.34 -15.17
N SER A 356 -2.64 6.28 -14.70
CA SER A 356 -3.49 7.44 -14.48
C SER A 356 -4.52 7.13 -13.41
N ASP A 357 -4.66 8.03 -12.46
CA ASP A 357 -5.79 8.03 -11.53
C ASP A 357 -7.05 8.52 -12.26
N GLY A 358 -8.24 8.11 -11.83
CA GLY A 358 -9.49 8.51 -12.47
C GLY A 358 -10.68 7.65 -12.05
N VAL A 359 -11.83 7.92 -12.65
CA VAL A 359 -13.07 7.17 -12.40
C VAL A 359 -13.35 6.22 -13.57
N GLY A 360 -13.63 4.96 -13.26
CA GLY A 360 -14.02 3.97 -14.26
C GLY A 360 -12.95 3.79 -15.34
N THR A 361 -13.37 3.89 -16.60
CA THR A 361 -12.50 3.73 -17.77
C THR A 361 -11.58 4.92 -18.07
N SER A 362 -11.63 6.00 -17.30
CA SER A 362 -10.65 7.09 -17.40
C SER A 362 -9.35 6.75 -16.67
N ALA A 363 -9.38 5.85 -15.71
CA ALA A 363 -8.17 5.32 -15.09
C ALA A 363 -7.33 4.51 -16.09
N ARG A 364 -6.02 4.43 -15.84
CA ARG A 364 -5.12 3.55 -16.58
C ARG A 364 -4.36 2.66 -15.60
N LEU A 365 -4.34 1.38 -15.92
CA LEU A 365 -3.68 0.31 -15.17
C LEU A 365 -2.62 -0.35 -16.06
N ASN A 366 -1.71 -1.11 -15.46
CA ASN A 366 -0.73 -1.86 -16.23
C ASN A 366 -0.46 -3.21 -15.57
N ARG A 367 -1.14 -4.26 -16.07
CA ARG A 367 -1.06 -5.64 -15.57
C ARG A 367 -1.42 -5.76 -14.07
N PRO A 368 -2.63 -5.35 -13.67
CA PRO A 368 -3.08 -5.54 -12.29
C PRO A 368 -3.15 -7.03 -11.93
N VAL A 369 -2.85 -7.37 -10.67
CA VAL A 369 -2.78 -8.75 -10.16
C VAL A 369 -3.72 -8.92 -8.95
N GLN A 370 -3.21 -9.41 -7.84
CA GLN A 370 -3.99 -9.60 -6.63
C GLN A 370 -4.41 -8.28 -6.00
N GLY A 371 -5.61 -8.27 -5.44
CA GLY A 371 -6.09 -7.23 -4.55
C GLY A 371 -6.82 -7.81 -3.35
N VAL A 372 -7.19 -6.94 -2.43
CA VAL A 372 -7.89 -7.24 -1.19
C VAL A 372 -8.93 -6.17 -0.88
N PHE A 373 -10.08 -6.57 -0.40
CA PHE A 373 -11.10 -5.67 0.13
C PHE A 373 -10.78 -5.29 1.57
N VAL A 374 -10.84 -4.00 1.88
CA VAL A 374 -10.60 -3.48 3.22
C VAL A 374 -11.76 -2.57 3.59
N LYS A 375 -12.37 -2.84 4.74
CA LYS A 375 -13.46 -2.00 5.25
C LYS A 375 -12.93 -0.60 5.54
N ASN A 376 -13.62 0.42 5.03
CA ASN A 376 -13.28 1.81 5.28
C ASN A 376 -14.31 2.41 6.25
N PRO A 377 -13.90 2.76 7.48
CA PRO A 377 -14.81 3.31 8.49
C PRO A 377 -15.46 4.62 8.07
N ASP A 378 -14.85 5.39 7.17
CA ASP A 378 -15.41 6.66 6.68
C ASP A 378 -16.74 6.47 5.91
N TYR A 379 -17.08 5.22 5.52
CA TYR A 379 -18.31 4.91 4.80
C TYR A 379 -19.46 4.48 5.71
N GLU A 380 -19.25 4.28 7.00
CA GLU A 380 -20.29 3.74 7.91
C GLU A 380 -21.57 4.59 7.94
N GLU A 381 -21.44 5.91 7.88
CA GLU A 381 -22.59 6.82 7.88
C GLU A 381 -23.23 7.02 6.50
N GLN A 382 -22.56 6.61 5.42
CA GLN A 382 -23.01 6.88 4.05
C GLN A 382 -23.96 5.81 3.52
N GLY A 383 -23.99 4.64 4.15
CA GLY A 383 -24.73 3.47 3.66
C GLY A 383 -24.10 2.88 2.37
N GLY A 384 -24.58 1.70 1.97
CA GLY A 384 -24.07 1.01 0.79
C GLY A 384 -22.79 0.20 1.07
N ASP A 385 -21.98 0.03 0.03
CA ASP A 385 -20.73 -0.74 0.11
C ASP A 385 -19.66 0.04 0.89
N GLN A 386 -19.11 -0.59 1.91
CA GLN A 386 -18.16 0.02 2.85
C GLN A 386 -16.70 -0.39 2.60
N TYR A 387 -16.39 -1.05 1.47
CA TYR A 387 -15.06 -1.58 1.23
C TYR A 387 -14.35 -0.89 0.08
N ASP A 388 -13.15 -0.40 0.35
CA ASP A 388 -12.19 -0.08 -0.69
C ASP A 388 -11.47 -1.35 -1.16
N TYR A 389 -11.11 -1.41 -2.44
CA TYR A 389 -10.32 -2.50 -3.01
C TYR A 389 -8.91 -2.03 -3.30
N TYR A 390 -7.93 -2.58 -2.58
CA TYR A 390 -6.52 -2.29 -2.77
C TYR A 390 -5.90 -3.38 -3.63
N PHE A 391 -5.15 -3.03 -4.67
CA PHE A 391 -4.59 -4.01 -5.59
C PHE A 391 -3.20 -3.65 -6.10
N CYS A 392 -2.44 -4.68 -6.47
CA CYS A 392 -1.14 -4.56 -7.08
C CYS A 392 -1.29 -4.19 -8.56
N ASP A 393 -0.84 -3.01 -8.94
CA ASP A 393 -0.74 -2.56 -10.34
C ASP A 393 0.72 -2.80 -10.81
N LYS A 394 1.00 -4.05 -11.16
CA LYS A 394 2.33 -4.65 -11.22
C LYS A 394 3.34 -3.85 -12.03
N GLU A 395 3.05 -3.60 -13.31
CA GLU A 395 3.98 -2.91 -14.21
C GLU A 395 3.95 -1.37 -14.04
N ASN A 396 3.01 -0.86 -13.24
CA ASN A 396 3.05 0.50 -12.72
C ASN A 396 3.82 0.63 -11.41
N HIS A 397 4.29 -0.48 -10.84
CA HIS A 397 5.08 -0.51 -9.61
C HIS A 397 4.41 0.21 -8.44
N ALA A 398 3.10 0.00 -8.29
CA ALA A 398 2.28 0.72 -7.32
C ALA A 398 1.18 -0.16 -6.73
N ILE A 399 0.76 0.19 -5.53
CA ILE A 399 -0.50 -0.25 -4.94
C ILE A 399 -1.55 0.82 -5.24
N ARG A 400 -2.66 0.39 -5.85
CA ARG A 400 -3.77 1.26 -6.19
C ARG A 400 -4.98 0.96 -5.32
N LYS A 401 -5.83 1.96 -5.15
CA LYS A 401 -7.10 1.87 -4.43
C LYS A 401 -8.25 2.12 -5.39
N LEU A 402 -9.26 1.26 -5.39
CA LEU A 402 -10.52 1.40 -6.12
C LEU A 402 -11.65 1.51 -5.09
N THR A 403 -12.36 2.65 -5.10
CA THR A 403 -13.51 2.86 -4.22
C THR A 403 -14.77 2.21 -4.77
N PRO A 404 -15.83 1.98 -3.96
CA PRO A 404 -17.12 1.48 -4.43
C PRO A 404 -17.74 2.29 -5.57
N GLN A 405 -17.44 3.60 -5.63
CA GLN A 405 -17.92 4.53 -6.67
C GLN A 405 -17.08 4.47 -7.95
N GLY A 406 -16.11 3.55 -8.03
CA GLY A 406 -15.28 3.34 -9.23
C GLY A 406 -14.11 4.31 -9.38
N ARG A 407 -13.73 5.06 -8.34
CA ARG A 407 -12.54 5.92 -8.37
C ARG A 407 -11.28 5.10 -8.11
N VAL A 408 -10.35 5.15 -9.05
CA VAL A 408 -9.00 4.61 -8.88
C VAL A 408 -8.05 5.72 -8.48
N SER A 409 -7.25 5.49 -7.45
CA SER A 409 -6.16 6.37 -7.03
C SER A 409 -4.90 5.55 -6.71
N THR A 410 -3.74 6.18 -6.82
CA THR A 410 -2.48 5.57 -6.39
C THR A 410 -2.37 5.68 -4.87
N TYR A 411 -2.35 4.54 -4.17
CA TYR A 411 -2.25 4.48 -2.72
C TYR A 411 -0.80 4.56 -2.24
N ALA A 412 0.07 3.71 -2.78
CA ALA A 412 1.49 3.68 -2.40
C ALA A 412 2.39 3.37 -3.60
N GLY A 413 3.65 3.81 -3.52
CA GLY A 413 4.66 3.60 -4.54
C GLY A 413 4.84 4.79 -5.48
N ARG A 414 5.85 4.70 -6.36
CA ARG A 414 6.27 5.74 -7.31
C ARG A 414 6.75 7.04 -6.64
N GLY A 415 7.30 6.90 -5.42
CA GLY A 415 7.87 8.03 -4.71
C GLY A 415 8.98 8.73 -5.50
N ASN A 416 9.17 10.02 -5.23
CA ASN A 416 10.17 10.87 -5.86
C ASN A 416 10.09 10.86 -7.42
N ASN A 417 8.86 10.82 -7.96
CA ASN A 417 8.55 10.68 -9.39
C ASN A 417 9.21 9.47 -10.07
N GLY A 418 9.64 8.48 -9.28
CA GLY A 418 10.24 7.25 -9.78
C GLY A 418 9.19 6.29 -10.36
N THR A 419 9.66 5.28 -11.11
CA THR A 419 8.85 4.16 -11.55
C THR A 419 9.09 2.96 -10.63
N ASN A 420 9.89 1.99 -11.04
CA ASN A 420 10.32 0.87 -10.22
C ASN A 420 11.47 1.28 -9.29
N GLY A 421 11.66 0.52 -8.24
CA GLY A 421 12.78 0.67 -7.34
C GLY A 421 12.57 -0.02 -6.00
N TYR A 422 13.47 0.27 -5.09
CA TYR A 422 13.42 -0.17 -3.70
C TYR A 422 13.68 1.05 -2.81
N ALA A 423 12.65 1.53 -2.15
CA ALA A 423 12.73 2.60 -1.16
C ALA A 423 11.61 2.44 -0.14
N ASN A 424 11.94 2.68 1.12
CA ASN A 424 11.03 2.78 2.25
C ASN A 424 10.59 4.25 2.45
N GLY A 425 9.66 4.49 3.38
CA GLY A 425 9.23 5.82 3.80
C GLY A 425 7.81 6.17 3.39
N ASP A 426 7.53 7.47 3.21
CA ASP A 426 6.19 7.98 2.88
C ASP A 426 5.60 7.29 1.67
N LEU A 427 4.30 6.95 1.74
CA LEU A 427 3.60 6.15 0.73
C LEU A 427 3.78 6.68 -0.70
N ARG A 428 3.77 8.01 -0.87
CA ARG A 428 3.73 8.67 -2.17
C ARG A 428 4.97 9.52 -2.48
N LEU A 429 5.65 10.01 -1.45
CA LEU A 429 6.80 10.88 -1.65
C LEU A 429 8.10 10.11 -1.80
N GLU A 430 8.24 8.98 -1.11
CA GLU A 430 9.51 8.24 -1.00
C GLU A 430 9.40 6.80 -1.48
N ALA A 431 8.39 6.08 -1.04
CA ALA A 431 8.28 4.63 -1.24
C ALA A 431 8.29 4.24 -2.72
N ARG A 432 9.07 3.22 -3.05
CA ARG A 432 9.12 2.59 -4.37
C ARG A 432 8.98 1.09 -4.25
N PHE A 433 8.21 0.53 -5.17
CA PHE A 433 8.08 -0.91 -5.37
C PHE A 433 8.69 -1.33 -6.70
N ASN A 434 8.95 -2.63 -6.84
CA ASN A 434 9.34 -3.24 -8.09
C ASN A 434 8.47 -4.48 -8.35
N GLN A 435 7.51 -4.33 -9.25
CA GLN A 435 6.55 -5.37 -9.64
C GLN A 435 5.84 -6.01 -8.43
N PRO A 436 5.01 -5.25 -7.66
CA PRO A 436 4.16 -5.83 -6.63
C PRO A 436 3.15 -6.78 -7.28
N THR A 437 2.98 -7.99 -6.72
CA THR A 437 2.12 -9.03 -7.27
C THR A 437 1.13 -9.60 -6.27
N ALA A 438 1.48 -9.60 -5.00
CA ALA A 438 0.67 -10.15 -3.93
C ALA A 438 0.41 -9.10 -2.85
N ILE A 439 -0.81 -9.10 -2.31
CA ILE A 439 -1.21 -8.20 -1.24
C ILE A 439 -2.18 -8.87 -0.29
N ALA A 440 -1.98 -8.67 1.00
CA ALA A 440 -2.94 -9.06 2.04
C ALA A 440 -3.08 -7.92 3.06
N PHE A 441 -4.24 -7.82 3.68
CA PHE A 441 -4.52 -6.88 4.76
C PHE A 441 -4.64 -7.64 6.08
N ASP A 442 -3.93 -7.18 7.08
CA ASP A 442 -4.00 -7.68 8.45
C ASP A 442 -4.96 -6.80 9.25
N GLU A 443 -6.18 -7.30 9.48
CA GLU A 443 -7.20 -6.58 10.25
C GLU A 443 -6.81 -6.39 11.71
N THR A 444 -6.01 -7.32 12.26
CA THR A 444 -5.57 -7.27 13.67
C THR A 444 -4.54 -6.16 13.91
N ARG A 445 -3.61 -5.99 12.94
CA ARG A 445 -2.51 -5.03 13.00
C ARG A 445 -2.77 -3.78 12.16
N ASN A 446 -3.92 -3.72 11.49
CA ASN A 446 -4.33 -2.62 10.59
C ASN A 446 -3.21 -2.24 9.61
N CYS A 447 -2.67 -3.20 8.88
CA CYS A 447 -1.56 -2.98 7.94
C CYS A 447 -1.66 -3.88 6.71
N PHE A 448 -0.94 -3.53 5.65
CA PHE A 448 -0.82 -4.38 4.46
C PHE A 448 0.54 -5.06 4.41
N TYR A 449 0.56 -6.26 3.86
CA TYR A 449 1.77 -6.93 3.41
C TYR A 449 1.74 -7.03 1.89
N VAL A 450 2.85 -6.63 1.26
CA VAL A 450 2.99 -6.55 -0.20
C VAL A 450 4.18 -7.38 -0.65
N GLY A 451 3.93 -8.35 -1.51
CA GLY A 451 4.99 -9.17 -2.13
C GLY A 451 5.48 -8.54 -3.43
N GLU A 452 6.78 -8.31 -3.52
CA GLU A 452 7.44 -7.72 -4.69
C GLU A 452 8.19 -8.78 -5.50
N GLN A 453 7.71 -9.05 -6.72
CA GLN A 453 8.37 -10.01 -7.61
C GLN A 453 9.74 -9.50 -8.09
N GLY A 454 9.90 -8.19 -8.29
CA GLY A 454 11.14 -7.61 -8.80
C GLY A 454 12.22 -7.41 -7.73
N ASN A 455 11.84 -7.24 -6.47
CA ASN A 455 12.78 -7.05 -5.35
C ASN A 455 12.95 -8.30 -4.48
N TRP A 456 12.11 -9.33 -4.66
CA TRP A 456 12.14 -10.61 -3.93
C TRP A 456 11.96 -10.47 -2.41
N ILE A 457 11.20 -9.48 -1.99
CA ILE A 457 11.01 -9.10 -0.58
C ILE A 457 9.52 -8.91 -0.29
N ILE A 458 9.15 -9.00 0.97
CA ILE A 458 7.81 -8.64 1.45
C ILE A 458 7.91 -7.33 2.21
N ARG A 459 7.11 -6.35 1.78
CA ARG A 459 7.02 -5.03 2.41
C ARG A 459 5.80 -4.94 3.30
N LYS A 460 5.86 -4.06 4.28
CA LYS A 460 4.76 -3.70 5.16
C LYS A 460 4.34 -2.26 4.89
N ILE A 461 3.04 -2.00 4.84
CA ILE A 461 2.46 -0.66 4.83
C ILE A 461 1.67 -0.49 6.11
N SER A 462 2.13 0.35 7.03
CA SER A 462 1.53 0.57 8.33
C SER A 462 1.69 2.02 8.78
N LEU A 463 1.12 2.36 9.92
CA LEU A 463 1.50 3.59 10.61
C LEU A 463 2.96 3.51 11.05
N GLU A 464 3.62 4.63 11.05
CA GLU A 464 5.02 4.79 11.46
C GLU A 464 5.23 4.28 12.89
N GLY A 465 6.25 3.46 13.11
CA GLY A 465 6.57 2.85 14.41
C GLY A 465 5.78 1.59 14.79
N GLU A 466 4.99 1.05 13.86
CA GLU A 466 4.26 -0.21 14.05
C GLU A 466 4.89 -1.38 13.31
#